data_efe9ff19af2a0bdcf118322628f5c53b
#
_entry.id   efe9ff19af2a0bdcf118322628f5c53b
#
_cell.length_a   1.000
_cell.length_b   1.000
_cell.length_c   1.000
_cell.angle_alpha   90.00
_cell.angle_beta   90.00
_cell.angle_gamma   90.00
#
_symmetry.space_group_name_H-M   'P 1'
#
loop_
_entity.id
_entity.type
_entity.pdbx_description
1 polymer ?
#
loop_
_entity_poly.entity_id
_entity_poly.type
_entity_poly.pdbx_seq_one_letter_code
_entity_poly.pdbx_strand_id
1 'polypeptide(L)'
;TQFIDEGSFQVVPISNYSENNQALLTFGPDLISLLRKFKPDIIQVEQGSKALTYAQFITLNKLLGLKAKNVFFTWWNLPYDLKFPVSLLEAYNLKNTDGIVAGNKDGEEILRQRGYSGPIKVLPQLGVDETLFKPESQPELQQQLGISDDDFVVGFVGRFVDEKGILTLNQALGGLSDRPWKWLLLGRGELESVLLEKAAELGIKDRLILVESVPHDEVHKYINLMSCLVLPSETTYKFKTLTAIGWREQFGHVLIEAMACQVPVIGSDSGEIPNVIANA
;
A
#
# COMPACT_ATOMS: atom_id res chain seq x y z
N THR A 1 12.81 -14.66 -8.38
CA THR A 1 12.14 -15.41 -7.31
C THR A 1 12.70 -16.82 -7.32
N GLN A 2 13.07 -17.36 -6.17
CA GLN A 2 13.55 -18.75 -6.03
C GLN A 2 12.40 -19.65 -5.58
N PHE A 3 12.50 -20.94 -5.89
CA PHE A 3 11.61 -21.96 -5.33
C PHE A 3 11.89 -22.09 -3.83
N ILE A 4 10.82 -22.06 -3.02
CA ILE A 4 10.91 -22.26 -1.57
C ILE A 4 9.93 -23.39 -1.20
N ASP A 5 10.37 -24.32 -0.35
CA ASP A 5 9.52 -25.37 0.22
C ASP A 5 9.79 -25.46 1.71
N GLU A 6 8.77 -25.11 2.50
CA GLU A 6 8.82 -25.17 3.97
C GLU A 6 7.82 -26.21 4.53
N GLY A 7 7.43 -27.18 3.72
CA GLY A 7 6.53 -28.26 4.09
C GLY A 7 5.06 -27.83 4.18
N SER A 8 4.76 -26.76 4.94
CA SER A 8 3.40 -26.23 5.08
C SER A 8 3.00 -25.28 3.94
N PHE A 9 3.96 -24.68 3.26
CA PHE A 9 3.74 -23.85 2.06
C PHE A 9 4.90 -23.98 1.07
N GLN A 10 4.61 -23.63 -0.19
CA GLN A 10 5.60 -23.62 -1.26
C GLN A 10 5.48 -22.32 -2.06
N VAL A 11 6.63 -21.71 -2.41
CA VAL A 11 6.71 -20.63 -3.39
C VAL A 11 7.23 -21.20 -4.70
N VAL A 12 6.38 -21.19 -5.72
CA VAL A 12 6.71 -21.76 -7.04
C VAL A 12 6.79 -20.62 -8.05
N PRO A 13 7.99 -20.22 -8.51
CA PRO A 13 8.13 -19.22 -9.56
C PRO A 13 7.64 -19.79 -10.89
N ILE A 14 6.80 -19.00 -11.58
CA ILE A 14 6.24 -19.36 -12.89
C ILE A 14 6.56 -18.25 -13.88
N SER A 15 6.87 -18.64 -15.13
CA SER A 15 7.05 -17.69 -16.23
C SER A 15 5.77 -16.89 -16.50
N ASN A 16 5.93 -15.60 -16.80
CA ASN A 16 4.83 -14.73 -17.13
C ASN A 16 5.12 -13.91 -18.40
N TYR A 17 4.08 -13.36 -19.01
CA TYR A 17 4.14 -12.62 -20.28
C TYR A 17 3.73 -11.14 -20.11
N SER A 18 3.87 -10.57 -18.92
CA SER A 18 3.39 -9.22 -18.62
C SER A 18 4.25 -8.10 -19.17
N GLU A 19 5.51 -8.34 -19.50
CA GLU A 19 6.50 -7.30 -19.85
C GLU A 19 6.50 -6.13 -18.82
N ASN A 20 6.37 -6.45 -17.54
CA ASN A 20 6.21 -5.51 -16.42
C ASN A 20 4.89 -4.69 -16.43
N ASN A 21 3.93 -5.01 -17.28
CA ASN A 21 2.60 -4.42 -17.25
C ASN A 21 1.63 -5.30 -16.44
N GLN A 22 1.31 -4.88 -15.22
CA GLN A 22 0.44 -5.65 -14.33
C GLN A 22 -0.97 -5.91 -14.91
N ALA A 23 -1.49 -5.01 -15.75
CA ALA A 23 -2.82 -5.18 -16.35
C ALA A 23 -2.86 -6.33 -17.36
N LEU A 24 -1.73 -6.67 -17.98
CA LEU A 24 -1.58 -7.73 -18.98
C LEU A 24 -0.95 -9.00 -18.41
N LEU A 25 -0.72 -9.05 -17.10
CA LEU A 25 -0.09 -10.21 -16.47
C LEU A 25 -0.88 -11.49 -16.77
N THR A 26 -0.19 -12.46 -17.37
CA THR A 26 -0.65 -13.83 -17.56
C THR A 26 0.50 -14.79 -17.33
N PHE A 27 0.17 -16.00 -16.93
CA PHE A 27 1.18 -17.04 -16.67
C PHE A 27 1.32 -18.01 -17.84
N GLY A 28 2.50 -18.59 -17.96
CA GLY A 28 2.84 -19.58 -18.96
C GLY A 28 2.18 -20.95 -18.76
N PRO A 29 2.46 -21.90 -19.68
CA PRO A 29 1.89 -23.27 -19.63
C PRO A 29 2.18 -24.05 -18.36
N ASP A 30 3.27 -23.71 -17.66
CA ASP A 30 3.69 -24.33 -16.40
C ASP A 30 2.60 -24.23 -15.32
N LEU A 31 1.77 -23.15 -15.37
CA LEU A 31 0.61 -22.98 -14.50
C LEU A 31 -0.36 -24.15 -14.60
N ILE A 32 -0.58 -24.70 -15.81
CA ILE A 32 -1.50 -25.83 -16.03
C ILE A 32 -0.99 -27.07 -15.31
N SER A 33 0.31 -27.35 -15.41
CA SER A 33 0.95 -28.48 -14.76
C SER A 33 0.91 -28.36 -13.23
N LEU A 34 1.16 -27.12 -12.74
CA LEU A 34 1.10 -26.81 -11.31
C LEU A 34 -0.31 -27.03 -10.75
N LEU A 35 -1.35 -26.47 -11.39
CA LEU A 35 -2.74 -26.61 -10.97
C LEU A 35 -3.21 -28.06 -10.98
N ARG A 36 -2.83 -28.86 -11.99
CA ARG A 36 -3.15 -30.30 -12.05
C ARG A 36 -2.49 -31.10 -10.93
N LYS A 37 -1.25 -30.75 -10.58
CA LYS A 37 -0.50 -31.42 -9.51
C LYS A 37 -1.04 -31.02 -8.14
N PHE A 38 -1.23 -29.74 -7.89
CA PHE A 38 -1.61 -29.19 -6.58
C PHE A 38 -3.10 -29.41 -6.26
N LYS A 39 -3.99 -29.31 -7.26
CA LYS A 39 -5.45 -29.46 -7.13
C LYS A 39 -6.02 -28.60 -5.98
N PRO A 40 -5.91 -27.28 -6.06
CA PRO A 40 -6.32 -26.38 -4.98
C PRO A 40 -7.84 -26.46 -4.72
N ASP A 41 -8.25 -26.30 -3.46
CA ASP A 41 -9.64 -26.09 -3.07
C ASP A 41 -10.04 -24.62 -3.23
N ILE A 42 -9.08 -23.70 -3.09
CA ILE A 42 -9.26 -22.25 -3.24
C ILE A 42 -8.14 -21.71 -4.15
N ILE A 43 -8.54 -20.85 -5.07
CA ILE A 43 -7.63 -20.04 -5.89
C ILE A 43 -7.86 -18.58 -5.51
N GLN A 44 -6.88 -17.96 -4.84
CA GLN A 44 -6.92 -16.54 -4.51
C GLN A 44 -5.93 -15.76 -5.38
N VAL A 45 -6.37 -14.64 -5.94
CA VAL A 45 -5.55 -13.77 -6.78
C VAL A 45 -5.53 -12.33 -6.23
N GLU A 46 -4.34 -11.77 -6.07
CA GLU A 46 -4.10 -10.48 -5.44
C GLU A 46 -4.11 -9.31 -6.45
N GLN A 47 -5.07 -9.27 -7.37
CA GLN A 47 -5.10 -8.27 -8.45
C GLN A 47 -6.47 -7.62 -8.73
N GLY A 48 -7.51 -7.99 -8.02
CA GLY A 48 -8.84 -7.41 -8.18
C GLY A 48 -9.65 -7.85 -9.41
N SER A 49 -10.85 -7.27 -9.56
CA SER A 49 -11.87 -7.70 -10.53
C SER A 49 -11.48 -7.53 -12.00
N LYS A 50 -10.58 -6.60 -12.32
CA LYS A 50 -10.19 -6.23 -13.70
C LYS A 50 -9.01 -7.02 -14.23
N ALA A 51 -8.46 -7.95 -13.46
CA ALA A 51 -7.23 -8.65 -13.78
C ALA A 51 -7.41 -9.73 -14.84
N LEU A 52 -6.59 -9.69 -15.88
CA LEU A 52 -6.52 -10.74 -16.90
C LEU A 52 -6.02 -12.07 -16.29
N THR A 53 -5.07 -11.99 -15.36
CA THR A 53 -4.59 -13.13 -14.56
C THR A 53 -5.76 -13.86 -13.89
N TYR A 54 -6.67 -13.10 -13.27
CA TYR A 54 -7.80 -13.72 -12.57
C TYR A 54 -8.73 -14.46 -13.53
N ALA A 55 -9.01 -13.88 -14.70
CA ALA A 55 -9.75 -14.56 -15.76
C ALA A 55 -9.03 -15.83 -16.23
N GLN A 56 -7.71 -15.81 -16.33
CA GLN A 56 -6.92 -17.00 -16.68
C GLN A 56 -7.10 -18.11 -15.63
N PHE A 57 -6.99 -17.82 -14.33
CA PHE A 57 -7.20 -18.81 -13.28
C PHE A 57 -8.63 -19.36 -13.27
N ILE A 58 -9.65 -18.50 -13.39
CA ILE A 58 -11.06 -18.93 -13.50
C ILE A 58 -11.25 -19.87 -14.69
N THR A 59 -10.70 -19.51 -15.84
CA THR A 59 -10.82 -20.31 -17.06
C THR A 59 -10.13 -21.66 -16.91
N LEU A 60 -8.91 -21.68 -16.37
CA LEU A 60 -8.18 -22.93 -16.12
C LEU A 60 -8.86 -23.80 -15.07
N ASN A 61 -9.40 -23.21 -13.99
CA ASN A 61 -10.20 -23.94 -12.99
C ASN A 61 -11.34 -24.71 -13.65
N LYS A 62 -12.09 -24.07 -14.56
CA LYS A 62 -13.17 -24.70 -15.31
C LYS A 62 -12.68 -25.76 -16.28
N LEU A 63 -11.69 -25.45 -17.12
CA LEU A 63 -11.19 -26.37 -18.15
C LEU A 63 -10.54 -27.62 -17.55
N LEU A 64 -9.90 -27.50 -16.40
CA LEU A 64 -9.25 -28.61 -15.69
C LEU A 64 -10.20 -29.36 -14.75
N GLY A 65 -11.43 -28.86 -14.55
CA GLY A 65 -12.41 -29.48 -13.67
C GLY A 65 -12.00 -29.49 -12.19
N LEU A 66 -11.21 -28.51 -11.73
CA LEU A 66 -10.65 -28.50 -10.37
C LEU A 66 -11.71 -28.29 -9.30
N LYS A 67 -12.81 -27.59 -9.62
CA LYS A 67 -13.89 -27.19 -8.67
C LYS A 67 -13.42 -26.30 -7.52
N ALA A 68 -12.28 -25.64 -7.67
CA ALA A 68 -11.76 -24.71 -6.68
C ALA A 68 -12.67 -23.49 -6.54
N LYS A 69 -12.71 -22.89 -5.35
CA LYS A 69 -13.37 -21.60 -5.12
C LYS A 69 -12.48 -20.49 -5.64
N ASN A 70 -13.05 -19.60 -6.47
CA ASN A 70 -12.33 -18.47 -7.03
C ASN A 70 -12.53 -17.26 -6.11
N VAL A 71 -11.45 -16.72 -5.58
CA VAL A 71 -11.43 -15.57 -4.68
C VAL A 71 -10.43 -14.55 -5.22
N PHE A 72 -10.68 -13.27 -5.03
CA PHE A 72 -9.65 -12.26 -5.24
C PHE A 72 -9.59 -11.26 -4.08
N PHE A 73 -8.42 -10.63 -3.94
CA PHE A 73 -8.18 -9.50 -3.06
C PHE A 73 -8.11 -8.19 -3.87
N THR A 74 -8.55 -7.07 -3.28
CA THR A 74 -8.38 -5.75 -3.89
C THR A 74 -8.19 -4.64 -2.86
N TRP A 75 -7.26 -3.72 -3.16
CA TRP A 75 -7.09 -2.43 -2.46
C TRP A 75 -7.80 -1.27 -3.14
N TRP A 76 -8.40 -1.49 -4.32
CA TRP A 76 -8.94 -0.41 -5.12
C TRP A 76 -10.09 0.30 -4.41
N ASN A 77 -9.97 1.61 -4.21
CA ASN A 77 -10.87 2.42 -3.40
C ASN A 77 -11.42 3.68 -4.11
N LEU A 78 -11.26 3.79 -5.43
CA LEU A 78 -11.86 4.87 -6.22
C LEU A 78 -12.88 4.32 -7.23
N PRO A 79 -14.05 4.96 -7.40
CA PRO A 79 -14.99 4.61 -8.47
C PRO A 79 -14.34 4.66 -9.85
N TYR A 80 -14.77 3.80 -10.76
CA TYR A 80 -14.24 3.73 -12.12
C TYR A 80 -15.30 3.30 -13.12
N ASP A 81 -15.11 3.74 -14.37
CA ASP A 81 -15.89 3.31 -15.52
C ASP A 81 -15.01 2.54 -16.51
N LEU A 82 -15.48 1.37 -16.90
CA LEU A 82 -14.77 0.51 -17.84
C LEU A 82 -15.43 0.48 -19.19
N LYS A 83 -14.63 0.70 -20.22
CA LYS A 83 -15.04 0.52 -21.61
C LYS A 83 -14.78 -0.92 -22.08
N PHE A 84 -15.46 -1.33 -23.15
CA PHE A 84 -15.13 -2.55 -23.87
C PHE A 84 -13.65 -2.54 -24.31
N PRO A 85 -12.89 -3.64 -24.20
CA PRO A 85 -13.30 -4.98 -23.76
C PRO A 85 -13.14 -5.22 -22.24
N VAL A 86 -12.58 -4.29 -21.47
CA VAL A 86 -12.26 -4.47 -20.03
C VAL A 86 -13.54 -4.66 -19.20
N SER A 87 -14.66 -4.02 -19.60
CA SER A 87 -15.94 -4.22 -18.93
C SER A 87 -16.46 -5.66 -19.03
N LEU A 88 -16.23 -6.35 -20.17
CA LEU A 88 -16.57 -7.77 -20.31
C LEU A 88 -15.67 -8.66 -19.48
N LEU A 89 -14.38 -8.34 -19.38
CA LEU A 89 -13.43 -9.06 -18.53
C LEU A 89 -13.86 -9.00 -17.07
N GLU A 90 -14.19 -7.80 -16.58
CA GLU A 90 -14.66 -7.65 -15.20
C GLU A 90 -15.98 -8.39 -14.97
N ALA A 91 -16.95 -8.27 -15.87
CA ALA A 91 -18.22 -8.99 -15.76
C ALA A 91 -18.03 -10.51 -15.72
N TYR A 92 -17.10 -11.04 -16.54
CA TYR A 92 -16.72 -12.45 -16.50
C TYR A 92 -16.10 -12.83 -15.15
N ASN A 93 -15.17 -12.02 -14.64
CA ASN A 93 -14.50 -12.26 -13.36
C ASN A 93 -15.52 -12.24 -12.22
N LEU A 94 -16.31 -11.19 -12.08
CA LEU A 94 -17.29 -11.05 -11.00
C LEU A 94 -18.34 -12.18 -11.01
N LYS A 95 -18.83 -12.57 -12.21
CA LYS A 95 -19.81 -13.66 -12.37
C LYS A 95 -19.27 -15.01 -11.87
N ASN A 96 -17.97 -15.22 -11.91
CA ASN A 96 -17.31 -16.49 -11.59
C ASN A 96 -16.49 -16.42 -10.29
N THR A 97 -16.76 -15.41 -9.45
CA THR A 97 -16.12 -15.21 -8.15
C THR A 97 -17.01 -15.79 -7.06
N ASP A 98 -16.45 -16.62 -6.20
CA ASP A 98 -17.14 -17.22 -5.03
C ASP A 98 -17.04 -16.33 -3.79
N GLY A 99 -16.01 -15.48 -3.68
CA GLY A 99 -15.84 -14.56 -2.57
C GLY A 99 -14.78 -13.49 -2.86
N ILE A 100 -14.84 -12.39 -2.13
CA ILE A 100 -13.91 -11.26 -2.28
C ILE A 100 -13.39 -10.85 -0.92
N VAL A 101 -12.11 -10.52 -0.84
CA VAL A 101 -11.51 -9.79 0.27
C VAL A 101 -11.19 -8.38 -0.23
N ALA A 102 -11.83 -7.38 0.35
CA ALA A 102 -11.57 -5.97 0.08
C ALA A 102 -10.72 -5.37 1.21
N GLY A 103 -9.64 -4.68 0.87
CA GLY A 103 -8.73 -4.09 1.85
C GLY A 103 -9.31 -2.88 2.59
N ASN A 104 -10.43 -2.32 2.08
CA ASN A 104 -11.11 -1.16 2.63
C ASN A 104 -12.61 -1.17 2.30
N LYS A 105 -13.39 -0.34 3.02
CA LYS A 105 -14.85 -0.24 2.84
C LYS A 105 -15.25 0.29 1.46
N ASP A 106 -14.52 1.26 0.95
CA ASP A 106 -14.77 1.82 -0.39
C ASP A 106 -14.68 0.74 -1.48
N GLY A 107 -13.71 -0.17 -1.35
CA GLY A 107 -13.56 -1.30 -2.26
C GLY A 107 -14.78 -2.23 -2.27
N GLU A 108 -15.36 -2.51 -1.09
CA GLU A 108 -16.62 -3.25 -1.00
C GLU A 108 -17.75 -2.51 -1.70
N GLU A 109 -17.96 -1.23 -1.39
CA GLU A 109 -19.03 -0.42 -1.97
C GLU A 109 -18.93 -0.36 -3.49
N ILE A 110 -17.74 -0.14 -4.03
CA ILE A 110 -17.49 -0.13 -5.49
C ILE A 110 -17.88 -1.47 -6.11
N LEU A 111 -17.47 -2.59 -5.53
CA LEU A 111 -17.79 -3.92 -6.05
C LEU A 111 -19.29 -4.22 -5.99
N ARG A 112 -20.01 -3.76 -4.95
CA ARG A 112 -21.47 -3.81 -4.89
C ARG A 112 -22.13 -3.00 -6.02
N GLN A 113 -21.65 -1.77 -6.25
CA GLN A 113 -22.11 -0.92 -7.35
C GLN A 113 -21.80 -1.54 -8.75
N ARG A 114 -20.71 -2.32 -8.86
CA ARG A 114 -20.36 -3.09 -10.06
C ARG A 114 -21.21 -4.37 -10.24
N GLY A 115 -22.16 -4.63 -9.35
CA GLY A 115 -23.13 -5.71 -9.43
C GLY A 115 -22.71 -7.04 -8.79
N TYR A 116 -21.66 -7.06 -7.99
CA TYR A 116 -21.30 -8.26 -7.24
C TYR A 116 -22.23 -8.46 -6.02
N SER A 117 -22.95 -9.57 -5.99
CA SER A 117 -23.91 -9.92 -4.93
C SER A 117 -23.42 -11.02 -3.98
N GLY A 118 -22.26 -11.62 -4.26
CA GLY A 118 -21.68 -12.68 -3.45
C GLY A 118 -21.04 -12.18 -2.13
N PRO A 119 -20.39 -13.07 -1.37
CA PRO A 119 -19.72 -12.71 -0.12
C PRO A 119 -18.55 -11.74 -0.36
N ILE A 120 -18.51 -10.65 0.42
CA ILE A 120 -17.34 -9.76 0.56
C ILE A 120 -16.99 -9.67 2.04
N LYS A 121 -15.69 -9.75 2.34
CA LYS A 121 -15.14 -9.46 3.65
C LYS A 121 -14.18 -8.30 3.55
N VAL A 122 -14.41 -7.25 4.33
CA VAL A 122 -13.46 -6.13 4.45
C VAL A 122 -12.42 -6.52 5.50
N LEU A 123 -11.19 -6.68 5.06
CA LEU A 123 -10.03 -7.02 5.90
C LEU A 123 -8.78 -6.40 5.29
N PRO A 124 -7.92 -5.74 6.08
CA PRO A 124 -6.60 -5.37 5.60
C PRO A 124 -5.80 -6.63 5.27
N GLN A 125 -5.01 -6.56 4.20
CA GLN A 125 -4.19 -7.69 3.74
C GLN A 125 -3.04 -7.99 4.70
N LEU A 126 -2.46 -6.92 5.27
CA LEU A 126 -1.30 -6.96 6.14
C LEU A 126 -1.64 -6.28 7.46
N GLY A 127 -1.10 -6.81 8.53
CA GLY A 127 -1.05 -6.17 9.84
C GLY A 127 0.32 -5.53 10.10
N VAL A 128 0.66 -5.36 11.37
CA VAL A 128 1.97 -4.93 11.84
C VAL A 128 2.61 -6.04 12.68
N ASP A 129 3.90 -6.23 12.56
CA ASP A 129 4.66 -7.14 13.42
C ASP A 129 5.01 -6.42 14.73
N GLU A 130 4.24 -6.69 15.78
CA GLU A 130 4.42 -6.09 17.12
C GLU A 130 5.70 -6.55 17.81
N THR A 131 6.39 -7.56 17.32
CA THR A 131 7.69 -7.96 17.85
C THR A 131 8.80 -7.04 17.36
N LEU A 132 8.61 -6.49 16.16
CA LEU A 132 9.50 -5.56 15.48
C LEU A 132 9.13 -4.10 15.76
N PHE A 133 7.87 -3.73 15.50
CA PHE A 133 7.35 -2.38 15.73
C PHE A 133 6.81 -2.28 17.15
N LYS A 134 7.63 -1.76 18.05
CA LYS A 134 7.34 -1.56 19.47
C LYS A 134 8.11 -0.36 19.99
N PRO A 135 7.73 0.21 21.14
CA PRO A 135 8.51 1.28 21.77
C PRO A 135 9.92 0.78 22.12
N GLU A 136 10.92 1.48 21.60
CA GLU A 136 12.33 1.16 21.82
C GLU A 136 13.20 2.42 21.76
N SER A 137 14.09 2.59 22.72
CA SER A 137 15.05 3.72 22.74
C SER A 137 16.14 3.51 21.69
N GLN A 138 16.48 4.57 20.95
CA GLN A 138 17.49 4.54 19.88
C GLN A 138 18.57 5.63 20.08
N PRO A 139 19.30 5.63 21.21
CA PRO A 139 20.20 6.74 21.59
C PRO A 139 21.34 6.93 20.60
N GLU A 140 21.90 5.85 20.05
CA GLU A 140 23.01 5.94 19.09
C GLU A 140 22.54 6.56 17.76
N LEU A 141 21.37 6.13 17.26
CA LEU A 141 20.77 6.67 16.03
C LEU A 141 20.34 8.12 16.25
N GLN A 142 19.77 8.46 17.40
CA GLN A 142 19.40 9.81 17.79
C GLN A 142 20.64 10.74 17.74
N GLN A 143 21.74 10.34 18.35
CA GLN A 143 23.01 11.08 18.33
C GLN A 143 23.56 11.22 16.90
N GLN A 144 23.55 10.13 16.13
CA GLN A 144 24.02 10.12 14.74
C GLN A 144 23.25 11.11 13.85
N LEU A 145 21.95 11.25 14.07
CA LEU A 145 21.09 12.16 13.33
C LEU A 145 21.08 13.59 13.91
N GLY A 146 21.82 13.85 14.99
CA GLY A 146 21.90 15.15 15.64
C GLY A 146 20.57 15.59 16.26
N ILE A 147 19.76 14.65 16.73
CA ILE A 147 18.50 14.90 17.44
C ILE A 147 18.82 15.00 18.94
N SER A 148 18.41 16.08 19.59
CA SER A 148 18.52 16.25 21.03
C SER A 148 17.27 15.76 21.78
N ASP A 149 17.38 15.50 23.08
CA ASP A 149 16.24 15.04 23.89
C ASP A 149 15.11 16.07 23.97
N ASP A 150 15.41 17.35 23.77
CA ASP A 150 14.43 18.44 23.77
C ASP A 150 13.80 18.72 22.40
N ASP A 151 14.26 18.06 21.34
CA ASP A 151 13.72 18.26 19.99
C ASP A 151 12.34 17.63 19.85
N PHE A 152 11.37 18.40 19.36
CA PHE A 152 10.11 17.85 18.88
C PHE A 152 10.29 17.37 17.44
N VAL A 153 10.26 16.06 17.21
CA VAL A 153 10.54 15.45 15.92
C VAL A 153 9.22 15.13 15.19
N VAL A 154 8.92 15.86 14.12
CA VAL A 154 7.86 15.51 13.18
C VAL A 154 8.39 14.47 12.21
N GLY A 155 7.72 13.33 12.08
CA GLY A 155 8.13 12.24 11.21
C GLY A 155 7.31 12.15 9.94
N PHE A 156 7.95 11.75 8.85
CA PHE A 156 7.32 11.30 7.62
C PHE A 156 8.08 10.08 7.10
N VAL A 157 7.33 9.01 6.79
CA VAL A 157 7.89 7.78 6.22
C VAL A 157 7.13 7.43 4.95
N GLY A 158 7.83 7.41 3.80
CA GLY A 158 7.19 7.07 2.54
C GLY A 158 7.90 7.62 1.31
N ARG A 159 7.29 7.39 0.14
CA ARG A 159 7.79 7.94 -1.12
C ARG A 159 7.58 9.45 -1.19
N PHE A 160 8.54 10.19 -1.73
CA PHE A 160 8.43 11.63 -1.96
C PHE A 160 7.78 11.89 -3.33
N VAL A 161 6.45 11.75 -3.36
CA VAL A 161 5.60 11.90 -4.55
C VAL A 161 4.36 12.72 -4.22
N ASP A 162 3.72 13.32 -5.23
CA ASP A 162 2.59 14.25 -5.07
C ASP A 162 1.49 13.68 -4.17
N GLU A 163 1.06 12.44 -4.42
CA GLU A 163 -0.05 11.82 -3.71
C GLU A 163 0.22 11.56 -2.22
N LYS A 164 1.48 11.62 -1.78
CA LYS A 164 1.83 11.51 -0.35
C LYS A 164 1.76 12.83 0.41
N GLY A 165 1.45 13.94 -0.27
CA GLY A 165 1.21 15.25 0.35
C GLY A 165 2.42 15.85 1.05
N ILE A 166 3.64 15.43 0.70
CA ILE A 166 4.87 15.85 1.38
C ILE A 166 5.10 17.38 1.25
N LEU A 167 4.71 17.97 0.12
CA LEU A 167 4.83 19.43 -0.09
C LEU A 167 3.79 20.21 0.72
N THR A 168 2.62 19.66 0.95
CA THR A 168 1.60 20.24 1.85
C THR A 168 2.11 20.25 3.30
N LEU A 169 2.76 19.17 3.74
CA LEU A 169 3.38 19.13 5.06
C LEU A 169 4.54 20.14 5.16
N ASN A 170 5.37 20.25 4.11
CA ASN A 170 6.44 21.25 4.04
C ASN A 170 5.89 22.68 4.23
N GLN A 171 4.82 23.04 3.54
CA GLN A 171 4.16 24.34 3.67
C GLN A 171 3.59 24.54 5.08
N ALA A 172 2.96 23.54 5.66
CA ALA A 172 2.41 23.61 7.02
C ALA A 172 3.51 23.82 8.07
N LEU A 173 4.61 23.12 7.96
CA LEU A 173 5.77 23.24 8.86
C LEU A 173 6.46 24.62 8.72
N GLY A 174 6.49 25.18 7.51
CA GLY A 174 6.95 26.57 7.29
C GLY A 174 6.15 27.59 8.08
N GLY A 175 4.85 27.37 8.27
CA GLY A 175 3.98 28.20 9.11
C GLY A 175 4.25 28.09 10.62
N LEU A 176 5.07 27.12 11.05
CA LEU A 176 5.45 26.89 12.45
C LEU A 176 6.92 27.26 12.72
N SER A 177 7.50 28.12 11.93
CA SER A 177 8.92 28.48 11.98
C SER A 177 9.35 29.15 13.30
N ASP A 178 8.42 29.72 14.07
CA ASP A 178 8.63 30.34 15.38
C ASP A 178 8.78 29.32 16.53
N ARG A 179 8.56 28.03 16.29
CA ARG A 179 8.64 26.95 17.29
C ARG A 179 9.85 26.05 17.06
N PRO A 180 10.43 25.45 18.10
CA PRO A 180 11.52 24.48 17.96
C PRO A 180 10.95 23.12 17.54
N TRP A 181 11.35 22.60 16.38
CA TRP A 181 11.04 21.27 15.88
C TRP A 181 12.08 20.85 14.83
N LYS A 182 12.18 19.54 14.61
CA LYS A 182 12.92 18.94 13.49
C LYS A 182 11.97 18.09 12.64
N TRP A 183 12.30 17.89 11.39
CA TRP A 183 11.53 17.06 10.48
C TRP A 183 12.36 15.89 9.99
N LEU A 184 12.06 14.69 10.50
CA LEU A 184 12.67 13.45 10.09
C LEU A 184 11.92 12.85 8.90
N LEU A 185 12.60 12.81 7.77
CA LEU A 185 12.10 12.34 6.48
C LEU A 185 12.78 11.02 6.14
N LEU A 186 12.05 9.90 6.20
CA LEU A 186 12.55 8.58 5.82
C LEU A 186 11.93 8.15 4.50
N GLY A 187 12.73 8.12 3.44
CA GLY A 187 12.28 7.73 2.12
C GLY A 187 13.03 8.43 1.00
N ARG A 188 12.48 8.32 -0.20
CA ARG A 188 13.02 8.94 -1.43
C ARG A 188 11.92 9.12 -2.46
N GLY A 189 12.15 9.96 -3.46
CA GLY A 189 11.22 10.14 -4.59
C GLY A 189 11.56 11.36 -5.44
N GLU A 190 10.79 11.53 -6.51
CA GLU A 190 11.01 12.59 -7.51
C GLU A 190 10.86 14.02 -6.95
N LEU A 191 10.15 14.19 -5.83
CA LEU A 191 9.94 15.50 -5.22
C LEU A 191 11.05 15.93 -4.26
N GLU A 192 12.10 15.15 -4.05
CA GLU A 192 13.15 15.45 -3.08
C GLU A 192 13.82 16.82 -3.33
N SER A 193 14.23 17.08 -4.57
CA SER A 193 14.85 18.36 -4.92
C SER A 193 13.90 19.55 -4.74
N VAL A 194 12.64 19.39 -5.15
CA VAL A 194 11.59 20.41 -5.00
C VAL A 194 11.28 20.66 -3.53
N LEU A 195 11.25 19.60 -2.71
CA LEU A 195 11.04 19.68 -1.27
C LEU A 195 12.14 20.52 -0.60
N LEU A 196 13.40 20.24 -0.92
CA LEU A 196 14.56 20.94 -0.35
C LEU A 196 14.61 22.42 -0.78
N GLU A 197 14.26 22.71 -2.04
CA GLU A 197 14.15 24.09 -2.55
C GLU A 197 13.07 24.87 -1.80
N LYS A 198 11.86 24.32 -1.69
CA LYS A 198 10.75 24.93 -0.95
C LYS A 198 11.03 25.08 0.54
N ALA A 199 11.72 24.12 1.16
CA ALA A 199 12.13 24.21 2.55
C ALA A 199 13.13 25.37 2.77
N ALA A 200 14.03 25.61 1.80
CA ALA A 200 14.93 26.76 1.83
C ALA A 200 14.18 28.10 1.68
N GLU A 201 13.21 28.19 0.76
CA GLU A 201 12.35 29.36 0.60
C GLU A 201 11.56 29.68 1.86
N LEU A 202 11.12 28.66 2.59
CA LEU A 202 10.39 28.79 3.86
C LEU A 202 11.30 29.02 5.07
N GLY A 203 12.64 28.99 4.88
CA GLY A 203 13.61 29.18 5.98
C GLY A 203 13.66 28.00 6.97
N ILE A 204 13.24 26.81 6.57
CA ILE A 204 13.19 25.61 7.45
C ILE A 204 14.15 24.49 7.03
N LYS A 205 14.97 24.72 5.99
CA LYS A 205 15.86 23.68 5.45
C LYS A 205 16.78 23.07 6.49
N ASP A 206 17.30 23.86 7.41
CA ASP A 206 18.22 23.41 8.45
C ASP A 206 17.55 22.54 9.53
N ARG A 207 16.22 22.43 9.51
CA ARG A 207 15.44 21.59 10.41
C ARG A 207 15.16 20.18 9.83
N LEU A 208 15.47 19.98 8.55
CA LEU A 208 15.22 18.71 7.87
C LEU A 208 16.34 17.71 8.16
N ILE A 209 15.95 16.52 8.55
CA ILE A 209 16.81 15.33 8.67
C ILE A 209 16.35 14.35 7.61
N LEU A 210 17.09 14.29 6.49
CA LEU A 210 16.78 13.43 5.37
C LEU A 210 17.53 12.11 5.50
N VAL A 211 16.78 11.02 5.49
CA VAL A 211 17.30 9.66 5.53
C VAL A 211 16.78 8.92 4.30
N GLU A 212 17.67 8.31 3.54
CA GLU A 212 17.28 7.46 2.42
C GLU A 212 16.48 6.24 2.88
N SER A 213 15.89 5.53 1.91
CA SER A 213 15.15 4.30 2.22
C SER A 213 16.06 3.28 2.90
N VAL A 214 15.58 2.73 3.99
CA VAL A 214 16.21 1.62 4.72
C VAL A 214 15.41 0.32 4.51
N PRO A 215 15.97 -0.85 4.83
CA PRO A 215 15.19 -2.09 4.90
C PRO A 215 14.00 -1.95 5.84
N HIS A 216 12.88 -2.64 5.53
CA HIS A 216 11.64 -2.49 6.31
C HIS A 216 11.80 -2.87 7.79
N ASP A 217 12.66 -3.84 8.07
CA ASP A 217 13.00 -4.29 9.42
C ASP A 217 13.83 -3.27 10.23
N GLU A 218 14.28 -2.18 9.61
CA GLU A 218 14.96 -1.07 10.30
C GLU A 218 14.08 0.17 10.47
N VAL A 219 12.92 0.25 9.81
CA VAL A 219 12.03 1.42 9.83
C VAL A 219 11.57 1.78 11.24
N HIS A 220 11.31 0.77 12.09
CA HIS A 220 10.88 0.97 13.48
C HIS A 220 11.86 1.82 14.29
N LYS A 221 13.19 1.74 14.02
CA LYS A 221 14.22 2.51 14.71
C LYS A 221 14.02 4.01 14.50
N TYR A 222 13.68 4.42 13.28
CA TYR A 222 13.45 5.82 12.93
C TYR A 222 12.09 6.31 13.44
N ILE A 223 11.06 5.47 13.39
CA ILE A 223 9.75 5.79 13.95
C ILE A 223 9.86 6.10 15.44
N ASN A 224 10.65 5.31 16.18
CA ASN A 224 10.88 5.51 17.63
C ASN A 224 11.63 6.82 18.00
N LEU A 225 12.16 7.55 17.02
CA LEU A 225 12.73 8.89 17.22
C LEU A 225 11.72 10.02 17.04
N MET A 226 10.50 9.71 16.59
CA MET A 226 9.50 10.70 16.25
C MET A 226 8.62 11.05 17.45
N SER A 227 8.34 12.34 17.66
CA SER A 227 7.34 12.80 18.59
C SER A 227 5.91 12.65 18.05
N CYS A 228 5.77 12.70 16.72
CA CYS A 228 4.56 12.32 15.99
C CYS A 228 4.91 11.95 14.55
N LEU A 229 4.14 11.03 13.96
CA LEU A 229 4.22 10.71 12.54
C LEU A 229 3.06 11.36 11.79
N VAL A 230 3.37 11.99 10.65
CA VAL A 230 2.35 12.65 9.81
C VAL A 230 2.25 11.93 8.47
N LEU A 231 1.04 11.48 8.12
CA LEU A 231 0.71 10.93 6.79
C LEU A 231 -0.29 11.86 6.09
N PRO A 232 0.20 12.87 5.36
CA PRO A 232 -0.65 13.92 4.75
C PRO A 232 -1.10 13.56 3.34
N SER A 233 -1.33 12.27 3.04
CA SER A 233 -1.69 11.80 1.70
C SER A 233 -2.87 12.57 1.11
N GLU A 234 -2.81 12.86 -0.19
CA GLU A 234 -3.81 13.64 -0.92
C GLU A 234 -4.54 12.77 -1.94
N THR A 235 -5.85 12.97 -2.06
CA THR A 235 -6.60 12.39 -3.17
C THR A 235 -6.27 13.16 -4.44
N THR A 236 -5.79 12.50 -5.48
CA THR A 236 -5.44 13.11 -6.76
C THR A 236 -6.12 12.41 -7.92
N TYR A 237 -6.50 13.17 -8.94
CA TYR A 237 -7.06 12.68 -10.21
C TYR A 237 -6.10 12.86 -11.39
N LYS A 238 -4.86 13.28 -11.13
CA LYS A 238 -3.81 13.41 -12.14
C LYS A 238 -3.33 12.05 -12.67
N PHE A 239 -3.42 11.02 -11.85
CA PHE A 239 -3.01 9.66 -12.19
C PHE A 239 -4.05 8.98 -13.09
N LYS A 240 -3.63 8.50 -14.27
CA LYS A 240 -4.50 7.81 -15.23
C LYS A 240 -3.85 6.52 -15.70
N THR A 241 -4.62 5.44 -15.65
CA THR A 241 -4.31 4.16 -16.27
C THR A 241 -5.41 3.76 -17.25
N LEU A 242 -5.23 2.65 -17.96
CA LEU A 242 -6.27 2.09 -18.84
C LEU A 242 -7.58 1.73 -18.09
N THR A 243 -7.48 1.50 -16.78
CA THR A 243 -8.58 0.94 -15.99
C THR A 243 -8.95 1.79 -14.78
N ALA A 244 -8.29 2.95 -14.58
CA ALA A 244 -8.50 3.75 -13.40
C ALA A 244 -8.07 5.21 -13.59
N ILE A 245 -8.74 6.13 -12.91
CA ILE A 245 -8.37 7.54 -12.82
C ILE A 245 -8.31 7.89 -11.34
N GLY A 246 -7.21 8.55 -10.96
CA GLY A 246 -6.97 9.02 -9.60
C GLY A 246 -6.24 8.03 -8.70
N TRP A 247 -5.86 8.55 -7.58
CA TRP A 247 -5.26 7.83 -6.46
C TRP A 247 -5.70 8.46 -5.15
N ARG A 248 -5.91 7.66 -4.13
CA ARG A 248 -6.03 8.06 -2.74
C ARG A 248 -5.48 6.98 -1.83
N GLU A 249 -5.20 7.32 -0.58
CA GLU A 249 -4.59 6.36 0.35
C GLU A 249 -5.48 5.13 0.52
N GLN A 250 -4.89 3.96 0.33
CA GLN A 250 -5.63 2.71 0.37
C GLN A 250 -5.71 2.13 1.78
N PHE A 251 -4.70 2.41 2.61
CA PHE A 251 -4.65 1.99 4.00
C PHE A 251 -3.76 2.92 4.86
N GLY A 252 -2.48 3.08 4.49
CA GLY A 252 -1.51 3.84 5.28
C GLY A 252 -0.82 2.98 6.34
N HIS A 253 -0.15 1.89 5.93
CA HIS A 253 0.52 0.94 6.84
C HIS A 253 1.43 1.62 7.85
N VAL A 254 2.13 2.68 7.46
CA VAL A 254 3.01 3.43 8.36
C VAL A 254 2.29 4.00 9.60
N LEU A 255 0.97 4.21 9.52
CA LEU A 255 0.18 4.66 10.67
C LEU A 255 0.12 3.56 11.75
N ILE A 256 -0.20 2.32 11.36
CA ILE A 256 -0.25 1.21 12.32
C ILE A 256 1.15 0.84 12.82
N GLU A 257 2.19 1.02 12.02
CA GLU A 257 3.59 0.85 12.42
C GLU A 257 3.98 1.88 13.49
N ALA A 258 3.61 3.16 13.31
CA ALA A 258 3.86 4.20 14.29
C ALA A 258 3.04 4.00 15.58
N MET A 259 1.76 3.61 15.46
CA MET A 259 0.91 3.32 16.63
C MET A 259 1.46 2.14 17.43
N ALA A 260 1.97 1.09 16.78
CA ALA A 260 2.63 -0.04 17.45
C ALA A 260 3.90 0.39 18.20
N CYS A 261 4.62 1.39 17.69
CA CYS A 261 5.73 2.04 18.38
C CYS A 261 5.26 3.06 19.46
N GLN A 262 3.94 3.20 19.69
CA GLN A 262 3.35 4.20 20.59
C GLN A 262 3.66 5.66 20.20
N VAL A 263 3.92 5.91 18.91
CA VAL A 263 4.12 7.23 18.35
C VAL A 263 2.77 7.79 17.89
N PRO A 264 2.35 8.97 18.40
CA PRO A 264 1.13 9.64 17.95
C PRO A 264 1.12 9.87 16.44
N VAL A 265 -0.05 9.73 15.81
CA VAL A 265 -0.19 9.89 14.37
C VAL A 265 -1.12 11.05 14.01
N ILE A 266 -0.80 11.75 12.92
CA ILE A 266 -1.64 12.75 12.29
C ILE A 266 -1.86 12.30 10.85
N GLY A 267 -3.10 12.18 10.42
CA GLY A 267 -3.44 11.80 9.05
C GLY A 267 -4.36 12.80 8.38
N SER A 268 -4.31 12.86 7.05
CA SER A 268 -5.30 13.57 6.24
C SER A 268 -6.62 12.77 6.18
N ASP A 269 -7.64 13.35 5.56
CA ASP A 269 -8.93 12.70 5.31
C ASP A 269 -8.95 11.90 3.99
N SER A 270 -7.78 11.57 3.43
CA SER A 270 -7.66 10.83 2.17
C SER A 270 -7.86 9.33 2.36
N GLY A 271 -8.84 8.77 1.66
CA GLY A 271 -9.08 7.33 1.59
C GLY A 271 -9.35 6.67 2.94
N GLU A 272 -8.58 5.64 3.27
CA GLU A 272 -8.78 4.83 4.48
C GLU A 272 -8.13 5.41 5.74
N ILE A 273 -7.32 6.46 5.63
CA ILE A 273 -6.62 7.07 6.78
C ILE A 273 -7.54 7.35 7.97
N PRO A 274 -8.73 8.01 7.81
CA PRO A 274 -9.62 8.28 8.94
C PRO A 274 -10.10 7.01 9.64
N ASN A 275 -10.37 5.95 8.87
CA ASN A 275 -10.83 4.68 9.43
C ASN A 275 -9.72 3.93 10.17
N VAL A 276 -8.47 4.00 9.67
CA VAL A 276 -7.31 3.40 10.33
C VAL A 276 -7.06 4.10 11.68
N ILE A 277 -7.05 5.43 11.70
CA ILE A 277 -6.80 6.20 12.95
C ILE A 277 -7.97 6.03 13.95
N ALA A 278 -9.21 6.01 13.49
CA ALA A 278 -10.37 5.92 14.38
C ALA A 278 -10.57 4.52 15.00
N ASN A 279 -9.97 3.48 14.45
CA ASN A 279 -10.09 2.09 14.93
C ASN A 279 -8.81 1.57 15.63
N ALA A 280 -7.87 2.47 15.93
CA ALA A 280 -6.60 2.15 16.59
C ALA A 280 -6.69 2.22 18.13
#